data_43c6427ff9a6dad5efa76fd5dec7acc0
#
_entry.id   43c6427ff9a6dad5efa76fd5dec7acc0
#
_cell.length_a   1.000
_cell.length_b   1.000
_cell.length_c   1.000
_cell.angle_alpha   90.00
_cell.angle_beta   90.00
_cell.angle_gamma   90.00
#
_symmetry.space_group_name_H-M   'P 1'
#
loop_
_entity.id
_entity.type
_entity.pdbx_description
1 polymer ?
#
loop_
_entity_poly.entity_id
_entity_poly.type
_entity_poly.pdbx_seq_one_letter_code
_entity_poly.pdbx_strand_id
1 'polypeptide(L)'
;MNQLIYDELNRLLDKAIKKNEVPVAALIVKDNRIIAKACNKSNSVLDHAEIICIKKASKKLHNWRLNDCELYVTLEPCDMCREVIKKSRIGKVYYILSQNEHETEKNPEYVKLNEDDIIKNKLVEFFKQKR
;
A
#
# COMPACT_ATOMS: atom_id res chain seq x y z
N MET A 1 10.59 -3.51 -9.58
CA MET A 1 9.54 -2.46 -9.57
C MET A 1 9.90 -1.44 -10.63
N ASN A 2 8.97 -1.06 -11.47
CA ASN A 2 9.29 -0.08 -12.50
C ASN A 2 9.33 1.35 -11.93
N GLN A 3 9.98 2.25 -12.67
CA GLN A 3 10.19 3.63 -12.23
C GLN A 3 8.88 4.41 -12.05
N LEU A 4 7.88 4.15 -12.89
CA LEU A 4 6.58 4.82 -12.81
C LEU A 4 5.89 4.51 -11.49
N ILE A 5 5.90 3.25 -11.07
CA ILE A 5 5.30 2.81 -9.79
C ILE A 5 6.07 3.45 -8.63
N TYR A 6 7.40 3.41 -8.67
CA TYR A 6 8.24 4.00 -7.64
C TYR A 6 7.99 5.51 -7.48
N ASP A 7 7.96 6.23 -8.59
CA ASP A 7 7.73 7.68 -8.58
C ASP A 7 6.34 8.03 -8.03
N GLU A 8 5.33 7.25 -8.40
CA GLU A 8 3.97 7.48 -7.92
C GLU A 8 3.83 7.19 -6.44
N LEU A 9 4.47 6.14 -5.93
CA LEU A 9 4.50 5.87 -4.50
C LEU A 9 5.13 7.02 -3.73
N ASN A 10 6.27 7.53 -4.20
CA ASN A 10 6.94 8.66 -3.56
C ASN A 10 6.10 9.94 -3.59
N ARG A 11 5.41 10.19 -4.69
CA ARG A 11 4.51 11.34 -4.79
C ARG A 11 3.39 11.26 -3.74
N LEU A 12 2.83 10.06 -3.54
CA LEU A 12 1.78 9.83 -2.55
C LEU A 12 2.31 9.96 -1.12
N LEU A 13 3.54 9.53 -0.87
CA LEU A 13 4.18 9.71 0.44
C LEU A 13 4.35 11.19 0.76
N ASP A 14 4.82 11.98 -0.19
CA ASP A 14 5.00 13.42 0.00
C ASP A 14 3.66 14.13 0.22
N LYS A 15 2.61 13.68 -0.46
CA LYS A 15 1.25 14.17 -0.24
C LYS A 15 0.77 13.88 1.18
N ALA A 16 1.01 12.67 1.68
CA ALA A 16 0.64 12.29 3.04
C ALA A 16 1.38 13.16 4.07
N ILE A 17 2.69 13.32 3.90
CA ILE A 17 3.52 14.14 4.79
C ILE A 17 3.01 15.59 4.82
N LYS A 18 2.71 16.16 3.67
CA LYS A 18 2.18 17.52 3.54
C LYS A 18 0.87 17.70 4.29
N LYS A 19 0.05 16.66 4.34
CA LYS A 19 -1.23 16.65 5.06
C LYS A 19 -1.12 16.18 6.50
N ASN A 20 0.10 15.98 6.98
CA ASN A 20 0.37 15.49 8.34
C ASN A 20 -0.23 14.10 8.61
N GLU A 21 -0.25 13.25 7.59
CA GLU A 21 -0.69 11.87 7.67
C GLU A 21 0.52 10.93 7.69
N VAL A 22 0.37 9.76 8.31
CA VAL A 22 1.44 8.75 8.31
C VAL A 22 1.81 8.41 6.87
N PRO A 23 3.09 8.52 6.47
CA PRO A 23 3.50 8.32 5.08
C PRO A 23 3.54 6.83 4.70
N VAL A 24 2.39 6.30 4.37
CA VAL A 24 2.20 4.98 3.77
C VAL A 24 1.37 5.17 2.50
N ALA A 25 1.84 4.59 1.41
CA ALA A 25 1.21 4.71 0.11
C ALA A 25 0.96 3.34 -0.51
N ALA A 26 -0.11 3.25 -1.30
CA ALA A 26 -0.49 2.01 -1.97
C ALA A 26 -0.98 2.28 -3.39
N LEU A 27 -0.70 1.35 -4.29
CA LEU A 27 -1.19 1.33 -5.66
C LEU A 27 -1.77 -0.04 -5.96
N ILE A 28 -2.84 -0.07 -6.75
CA ILE A 28 -3.33 -1.32 -7.34
C ILE A 28 -3.14 -1.24 -8.85
N VAL A 29 -2.54 -2.29 -9.40
CA VAL A 29 -2.19 -2.40 -10.81
C VAL A 29 -2.95 -3.57 -11.42
N LYS A 30 -3.52 -3.35 -12.59
CA LYS A 30 -4.16 -4.39 -13.41
C LYS A 30 -3.74 -4.18 -14.86
N ASP A 31 -3.31 -5.24 -15.52
CA ASP A 31 -2.86 -5.19 -16.92
C ASP A 31 -1.81 -4.08 -17.15
N ASN A 32 -0.84 -4.00 -16.27
CA ASN A 32 0.25 -3.02 -16.29
C ASN A 32 -0.21 -1.56 -16.16
N ARG A 33 -1.43 -1.33 -15.69
CA ARG A 33 -1.96 0.03 -15.47
C ARG A 33 -2.29 0.24 -14.00
N ILE A 34 -1.94 1.41 -13.49
CA ILE A 34 -2.34 1.82 -12.14
C ILE A 34 -3.83 2.18 -12.20
N ILE A 35 -4.66 1.39 -11.52
CA ILE A 35 -6.12 1.60 -11.50
C ILE A 35 -6.60 2.29 -10.23
N ALA A 36 -5.81 2.27 -9.18
CA ALA A 36 -6.13 2.95 -7.93
C ALA A 36 -4.85 3.33 -7.20
N LYS A 37 -4.91 4.42 -6.45
CA LYS A 37 -3.79 4.91 -5.65
C LYS A 37 -4.31 5.61 -4.41
N ALA A 38 -3.58 5.49 -3.31
CA ALA A 38 -3.99 6.06 -2.03
C ALA A 38 -2.82 6.23 -1.08
N CYS A 39 -2.99 7.10 -0.10
CA CYS A 39 -2.12 7.18 1.06
C CYS A 39 -2.98 7.15 2.32
N ASN A 40 -2.36 6.91 3.47
CA ASN A 40 -3.08 6.86 4.74
C ASN A 40 -3.81 8.19 5.00
N LYS A 41 -4.97 8.08 5.64
CA LYS A 41 -5.74 9.20 6.15
C LYS A 41 -6.10 8.92 7.60
N SER A 42 -6.41 9.96 8.36
CA SER A 42 -6.69 9.85 9.79
C SER A 42 -8.17 10.00 10.15
N ASN A 43 -9.08 9.85 9.18
CA ASN A 43 -10.51 10.04 9.40
C ASN A 43 -11.16 8.85 10.12
N SER A 44 -10.59 7.66 9.98
CA SER A 44 -11.09 6.46 10.65
C SER A 44 -9.97 5.43 10.78
N VAL A 45 -10.19 4.44 11.64
CA VAL A 45 -9.23 3.32 11.80
C VAL A 45 -9.09 2.50 10.52
N LEU A 46 -10.07 2.58 9.61
CA LEU A 46 -10.06 1.86 8.34
C LEU A 46 -9.31 2.61 7.23
N ASP A 47 -8.91 3.85 7.46
CA ASP A 47 -8.32 4.71 6.42
C ASP A 47 -6.83 4.47 6.20
N HIS A 48 -6.41 3.21 6.22
CA HIS A 48 -5.11 2.79 5.74
C HIS A 48 -5.07 2.82 4.22
N ALA A 49 -3.90 3.11 3.66
CA ALA A 49 -3.72 3.25 2.21
C ALA A 49 -4.26 2.04 1.43
N GLU A 50 -4.00 0.83 1.93
CA GLU A 50 -4.41 -0.41 1.28
C GLU A 50 -5.94 -0.52 1.17
N ILE A 51 -6.66 -0.20 2.26
CA ILE A 51 -8.12 -0.30 2.29
C ILE A 51 -8.75 0.75 1.39
N ILE A 52 -8.25 1.98 1.45
CA ILE A 52 -8.73 3.06 0.56
C ILE A 52 -8.52 2.66 -0.90
N CYS A 53 -7.36 2.12 -1.20
CA CYS A 53 -6.98 1.70 -2.55
C CYS A 53 -7.90 0.59 -3.07
N ILE A 54 -8.18 -0.41 -2.23
CA ILE A 54 -9.11 -1.52 -2.56
C ILE A 54 -10.50 -0.99 -2.85
N LYS A 55 -11.01 -0.07 -2.04
CA LYS A 55 -12.33 0.55 -2.29
C LYS A 55 -12.36 1.27 -3.64
N LYS A 56 -11.32 2.04 -3.95
CA LYS A 56 -11.22 2.75 -5.23
C LYS A 56 -11.17 1.79 -6.42
N ALA A 57 -10.36 0.74 -6.33
CA ALA A 57 -10.24 -0.25 -7.39
C ALA A 57 -11.56 -0.99 -7.62
N SER A 58 -12.23 -1.40 -6.55
CA SER A 58 -13.51 -2.09 -6.61
C SER A 58 -14.58 -1.23 -7.27
N LYS A 59 -14.61 0.05 -6.94
CA LYS A 59 -15.53 1.01 -7.54
C LYS A 59 -15.24 1.19 -9.02
N LYS A 60 -13.98 1.35 -9.38
CA LYS A 60 -13.57 1.55 -10.78
C LYS A 60 -13.92 0.34 -11.66
N LEU A 61 -13.70 -0.88 -11.14
CA LEU A 61 -13.96 -2.11 -11.87
C LEU A 61 -15.41 -2.59 -11.74
N HIS A 62 -16.21 -1.95 -10.89
CA HIS A 62 -17.58 -2.38 -10.55
C HIS A 62 -17.61 -3.84 -10.09
N ASN A 63 -16.60 -4.24 -9.33
CA ASN A 63 -16.44 -5.61 -8.86
C ASN A 63 -15.58 -5.62 -7.59
N TRP A 64 -16.04 -6.33 -6.56
CA TRP A 64 -15.27 -6.47 -5.33
C TRP A 64 -14.11 -7.47 -5.46
N ARG A 65 -14.18 -8.36 -6.45
CA ARG A 65 -13.12 -9.34 -6.71
C ARG A 65 -12.01 -8.69 -7.51
N LEU A 66 -10.80 -8.70 -6.95
CA LEU A 66 -9.62 -8.09 -7.57
C LEU A 66 -8.59 -9.16 -7.95
N ASN A 67 -9.07 -10.28 -8.51
CA ASN A 67 -8.27 -11.48 -8.82
C ASN A 67 -7.06 -11.20 -9.72
N ASP A 68 -7.23 -10.32 -10.70
CA ASP A 68 -6.18 -10.04 -11.69
C ASP A 68 -5.39 -8.78 -11.33
N CYS A 69 -5.49 -8.35 -10.08
CA CYS A 69 -4.82 -7.15 -9.61
C CYS A 69 -3.63 -7.47 -8.71
N GLU A 70 -2.66 -6.59 -8.72
CA GLU A 70 -1.50 -6.63 -7.83
C GLU A 70 -1.49 -5.35 -6.99
N LEU A 71 -1.12 -5.49 -5.71
CA LEU A 71 -1.01 -4.38 -4.78
C LEU A 71 0.46 -4.06 -4.55
N TYR A 72 0.82 -2.78 -4.66
CA TYR A 72 2.12 -2.27 -4.25
C TYR A 72 1.91 -1.37 -3.05
N VAL A 73 2.65 -1.57 -1.99
CA VAL A 73 2.55 -0.78 -0.76
C VAL A 73 3.94 -0.50 -0.20
N THR A 74 4.12 0.68 0.37
CA THR A 74 5.44 1.07 0.90
C THR A 74 5.79 0.38 2.21
N LEU A 75 4.81 0.10 3.05
CA LEU A 75 4.99 -0.58 4.32
C LEU A 75 4.19 -1.88 4.32
N GLU A 76 4.79 -2.95 4.83
CA GLU A 76 4.13 -4.25 4.96
C GLU A 76 2.77 -4.09 5.64
N PRO A 77 1.68 -4.64 5.06
CA PRO A 77 0.34 -4.48 5.62
C PRO A 77 0.21 -5.06 7.03
N CYS A 78 -0.53 -4.36 7.88
CA CYS A 78 -0.90 -4.86 9.21
C CYS A 78 -1.93 -5.99 9.11
N ASP A 79 -2.22 -6.63 10.23
CA ASP A 79 -3.13 -7.79 10.27
C ASP A 79 -4.52 -7.47 9.70
N MET A 80 -5.07 -6.30 10.02
CA MET A 80 -6.36 -5.87 9.49
C MET A 80 -6.32 -5.76 7.97
N CYS A 81 -5.31 -5.09 7.43
CA CYS A 81 -5.17 -4.91 5.99
C CYS A 81 -4.90 -6.23 5.27
N ARG A 82 -4.11 -7.13 5.88
CA ARG A 82 -3.86 -8.46 5.31
C ARG A 82 -5.15 -9.24 5.13
N GLU A 83 -6.05 -9.16 6.09
CA GLU A 83 -7.34 -9.85 6.02
C GLU A 83 -8.23 -9.26 4.93
N VAL A 84 -8.28 -7.93 4.82
CA VAL A 84 -9.05 -7.25 3.76
C VAL A 84 -8.48 -7.58 2.37
N ILE A 85 -7.17 -7.56 2.23
CA ILE A 85 -6.49 -7.92 0.97
C ILE A 85 -6.86 -9.35 0.55
N LYS A 86 -6.80 -10.29 1.49
CA LYS A 86 -7.16 -11.68 1.24
C LYS A 86 -8.60 -11.82 0.76
N LYS A 87 -9.52 -11.15 1.44
CA LYS A 87 -10.95 -11.19 1.10
C LYS A 87 -11.25 -10.54 -0.24
N SER A 88 -10.44 -9.57 -0.66
CA SER A 88 -10.61 -8.92 -1.98
C SER A 88 -10.10 -9.77 -3.14
N ARG A 89 -9.45 -10.88 -2.87
CA ARG A 89 -8.89 -11.82 -3.86
C ARG A 89 -7.70 -11.27 -4.65
N ILE A 90 -7.03 -10.24 -4.16
CA ILE A 90 -5.76 -9.79 -4.75
C ILE A 90 -4.78 -10.95 -4.73
N GLY A 91 -4.12 -11.23 -5.86
CA GLY A 91 -3.23 -12.38 -5.99
C GLY A 91 -1.82 -12.15 -5.48
N LYS A 92 -1.34 -10.93 -5.51
CA LYS A 92 0.05 -10.63 -5.19
C LYS A 92 0.19 -9.26 -4.55
N VAL A 93 1.03 -9.19 -3.50
CA VAL A 93 1.33 -7.96 -2.77
C VAL A 93 2.83 -7.74 -2.78
N TYR A 94 3.26 -6.58 -3.26
CA TYR A 94 4.65 -6.14 -3.19
C TYR A 94 4.79 -5.07 -2.11
N TYR A 95 5.78 -5.23 -1.22
CA TYR A 95 6.04 -4.22 -0.19
C TYR A 95 7.54 -3.92 -0.09
N ILE A 96 7.87 -2.72 0.42
CA ILE A 96 9.24 -2.24 0.48
C ILE A 96 9.81 -2.34 1.89
N LEU A 97 9.08 -1.89 2.90
CA LEU A 97 9.52 -1.89 4.29
C LEU A 97 8.78 -2.96 5.08
N SER A 98 9.53 -3.77 5.82
CA SER A 98 8.96 -4.78 6.73
C SER A 98 8.45 -4.11 8.00
N GLN A 99 7.35 -4.59 8.56
CA GLN A 99 6.76 -4.08 9.78
C GLN A 99 6.81 -5.11 10.91
N ASN A 100 6.22 -6.25 10.68
CA ASN A 100 6.16 -7.34 11.66
C ASN A 100 6.49 -8.66 10.97
N GLU A 101 6.86 -9.66 11.76
CA GLU A 101 6.98 -11.01 11.23
C GLU A 101 5.59 -11.60 11.05
N HIS A 102 5.35 -12.17 9.89
CA HIS A 102 4.13 -12.89 9.56
C HIS A 102 4.48 -14.25 9.02
N GLU A 103 3.60 -15.22 9.24
CA GLU A 103 3.72 -16.51 8.60
C GLU A 103 3.63 -16.33 7.08
N THR A 104 4.37 -17.17 6.36
CA THR A 104 4.33 -17.15 4.91
C THR A 104 2.95 -17.58 4.42
N GLU A 105 2.27 -16.68 3.73
CA GLU A 105 0.99 -16.96 3.10
C GLU A 105 1.20 -17.27 1.62
N LYS A 106 0.47 -18.25 1.11
CA LYS A 106 0.53 -18.61 -0.30
C LYS A 106 -0.43 -17.81 -1.15
N ASN A 107 -1.50 -17.28 -0.53
CA ASN A 107 -2.56 -16.62 -1.26
C ASN A 107 -3.21 -15.55 -0.39
N PRO A 108 -2.93 -14.28 -0.63
CA PRO A 108 -2.06 -13.76 -1.69
C PRO A 108 -0.58 -14.04 -1.43
N GLU A 109 0.21 -14.01 -2.47
CA GLU A 109 1.67 -14.09 -2.36
C GLU A 109 2.22 -12.72 -1.97
N TYR A 110 3.02 -12.68 -0.91
CA TYR A 110 3.71 -11.45 -0.47
C TYR A 110 5.16 -11.48 -0.93
N VAL A 111 5.57 -10.43 -1.64
CA VAL A 111 6.92 -10.30 -2.17
C VAL A 111 7.57 -9.04 -1.60
N LYS A 112 8.65 -9.21 -0.85
CA LYS A 112 9.42 -8.08 -0.35
C LYS A 112 10.34 -7.57 -1.45
N LEU A 113 10.24 -6.28 -1.76
CA LEU A 113 11.13 -5.59 -2.68
C LEU A 113 12.36 -5.10 -1.92
N ASN A 114 13.39 -4.65 -2.64
CA ASN A 114 14.58 -4.09 -2.01
C ASN A 114 14.21 -2.88 -1.16
N GLU A 115 14.78 -2.81 0.06
CA GLU A 115 14.57 -1.66 0.93
C GLU A 115 15.08 -0.40 0.24
N ASP A 116 14.36 0.70 0.49
CA ASP A 116 14.67 2.00 -0.09
C ASP A 116 14.85 3.01 1.04
N ASP A 117 16.04 3.58 1.13
CA ASP A 117 16.37 4.52 2.21
C ASP A 117 15.56 5.82 2.13
N ILE A 118 15.23 6.27 0.94
CA ILE A 118 14.41 7.47 0.74
C ILE A 118 13.03 7.26 1.37
N ILE A 119 12.39 6.15 1.04
CA ILE A 119 11.06 5.80 1.57
C ILE A 119 11.13 5.56 3.07
N LYS A 120 12.14 4.81 3.53
CA LYS A 120 12.35 4.55 4.95
C LYS A 120 12.53 5.85 5.74
N ASN A 121 13.36 6.76 5.25
CA ASN A 121 13.62 8.02 5.94
C ASN A 121 12.40 8.91 6.03
N LYS A 122 11.53 8.91 5.04
CA LYS A 122 10.27 9.65 5.09
C LYS A 122 9.40 9.19 6.27
N LEU A 123 9.32 7.89 6.48
CA LEU A 123 8.55 7.32 7.59
C LEU A 123 9.21 7.63 8.95
N VAL A 124 10.52 7.41 9.06
CA VAL A 124 11.28 7.65 10.28
C VAL A 124 11.21 9.12 10.69
N GLU A 125 11.44 10.04 9.77
CA GLU A 125 11.42 11.49 10.03
C GLU A 125 10.03 11.96 10.46
N PHE A 126 8.97 11.41 9.86
CA PHE A 126 7.61 11.73 10.27
C PHE A 126 7.39 11.46 11.76
N PHE A 127 7.76 10.25 12.22
CA PHE A 127 7.57 9.88 13.62
C PHE A 127 8.49 10.64 14.57
N LYS A 128 9.70 11.02 14.16
CA LYS A 128 10.59 11.86 14.95
C LYS A 128 9.98 13.23 15.24
N GLN A 129 9.34 13.83 14.26
CA GLN A 129 8.72 15.16 14.40
C GLN A 129 7.48 15.13 15.30
N LYS A 130 6.90 13.96 15.55
CA LYS A 130 5.71 13.79 16.39
C LYS A 130 6.02 13.55 17.87
N ARG A 131 7.26 13.42 18.24
CA ARG A 131 7.68 13.24 19.64
C ARG A 131 7.78 14.54 20.38
#